data_8349e4d98bf7ed9f0e959a509c21e4be
#
_entry.id   8349e4d98bf7ed9f0e959a509c21e4be
#
_cell.length_a   1.000
_cell.length_b   1.000
_cell.length_c   1.000
_cell.angle_alpha   90.00
_cell.angle_beta   90.00
_cell.angle_gamma   90.00
#
_symmetry.space_group_name_H-M   'P 1'
#
loop_
_entity.id
_entity.type
_entity.pdbx_description
1 polymer ?
#
loop_
_entity_poly.entity_id
_entity_poly.type
_entity_poly.pdbx_seq_one_letter_code
_entity_poly.pdbx_strand_id
1 'polypeptide(L)'
;MKIAAFSVRQDEKQYFDTFANVYKVELQINRSGFTADDIESVKGCEAMSVCDGMCDLSAPVLEKLAADGVKYIGFRTIGYNSVDLEAAKRLGIRVAHSGYSPYSVANYTVMLMLMCIRKALYVMMRSHTADYSLGPICGREMQNMTIGIIGTGRIGKAVIKNLSGFGCKIIAY
;
A
#
# COMPACT_ATOMS: atom_id res chain seq x y z
N MET A 1 5.60 21.79 15.61
CA MET A 1 5.55 21.27 14.24
C MET A 1 4.10 20.90 13.92
N LYS A 2 3.57 21.37 12.81
CA LYS A 2 2.23 21.04 12.32
C LYS A 2 2.36 20.04 11.16
N ILE A 3 1.55 19.00 11.16
CA ILE A 3 1.59 17.92 10.18
C ILE A 3 0.21 17.74 9.58
N ALA A 4 0.09 17.71 8.25
CA ALA A 4 -1.12 17.32 7.54
C ALA A 4 -1.07 15.84 7.16
N ALA A 5 -2.07 15.07 7.54
CA ALA A 5 -2.20 13.66 7.19
C ALA A 5 -3.41 13.45 6.29
N PHE A 6 -3.18 12.86 5.11
CA PHE A 6 -4.21 12.59 4.10
C PHE A 6 -4.46 11.09 3.96
N SER A 7 -5.63 10.71 3.43
CA SER A 7 -6.05 9.31 3.29
C SER A 7 -6.04 8.55 4.62
N VAL A 8 -6.38 9.20 5.72
CA VAL A 8 -6.40 8.57 7.04
C VAL A 8 -7.69 7.79 7.21
N ARG A 9 -7.55 6.46 7.37
CA ARG A 9 -8.68 5.58 7.64
C ARG A 9 -9.14 5.71 9.09
N GLN A 10 -10.37 5.28 9.34
CA GLN A 10 -10.96 5.40 10.69
C GLN A 10 -10.21 4.56 11.73
N ASP A 11 -9.72 3.38 11.32
CA ASP A 11 -8.94 2.48 12.17
C ASP A 11 -7.52 3.01 12.47
N GLU A 12 -6.99 3.91 11.64
CA GLU A 12 -5.68 4.55 11.85
C GLU A 12 -5.74 5.73 12.82
N LYS A 13 -6.90 6.38 12.97
CA LYS A 13 -7.03 7.64 13.72
C LYS A 13 -6.44 7.56 15.14
N GLN A 14 -6.70 6.48 15.86
CA GLN A 14 -6.19 6.28 17.22
C GLN A 14 -4.65 6.32 17.31
N TYR A 15 -3.96 5.83 16.27
CA TYR A 15 -2.49 5.85 16.21
C TYR A 15 -1.96 7.25 15.95
N PHE A 16 -2.66 8.03 15.11
CA PHE A 16 -2.33 9.44 14.89
C PHE A 16 -2.54 10.27 16.15
N ASP A 17 -3.63 10.07 16.88
CA ASP A 17 -3.92 10.76 18.13
C ASP A 17 -2.84 10.41 19.19
N THR A 18 -2.45 9.14 19.30
CA THR A 18 -1.37 8.70 20.19
C THR A 18 -0.04 9.34 19.80
N PHE A 19 0.30 9.35 18.52
CA PHE A 19 1.52 9.96 18.00
C PHE A 19 1.55 11.48 18.33
N ALA A 20 0.44 12.18 18.08
CA ALA A 20 0.34 13.61 18.36
C ALA A 20 0.60 13.94 19.84
N ASN A 21 0.04 13.12 20.74
CA ASN A 21 0.22 13.27 22.18
C ASN A 21 1.66 13.01 22.63
N VAL A 22 2.27 11.93 22.13
CA VAL A 22 3.65 11.53 22.49
C VAL A 22 4.67 12.55 22.01
N TYR A 23 4.55 13.01 20.76
CA TYR A 23 5.53 13.91 20.16
C TYR A 23 5.14 15.39 20.24
N LYS A 24 3.99 15.69 20.84
CA LYS A 24 3.45 17.06 21.00
C LYS A 24 3.42 17.84 19.68
N VAL A 25 2.89 17.18 18.63
CA VAL A 25 2.72 17.77 17.31
C VAL A 25 1.25 18.10 17.07
N GLU A 26 1.00 19.15 16.31
CA GLU A 26 -0.35 19.48 15.83
C GLU A 26 -0.64 18.64 14.58
N LEU A 27 -1.76 17.93 14.59
CA LEU A 27 -2.18 17.09 13.46
C LEU A 27 -3.45 17.65 12.83
N GLN A 28 -3.40 17.79 11.50
CA GLN A 28 -4.56 18.01 10.66
C GLN A 28 -4.86 16.71 9.92
N ILE A 29 -6.00 16.08 10.22
CA ILE A 29 -6.37 14.77 9.66
C ILE A 29 -7.41 14.95 8.56
N ASN A 30 -7.10 14.41 7.36
CA ASN A 30 -7.98 14.37 6.20
C ASN A 30 -8.22 12.92 5.79
N ARG A 31 -9.48 12.60 5.44
CA ARG A 31 -9.86 11.26 4.98
C ARG A 31 -9.70 11.08 3.47
N SER A 32 -9.77 12.17 2.73
CA SER A 32 -9.55 12.20 1.28
C SER A 32 -8.06 12.06 0.93
N GLY A 33 -7.78 11.69 -0.32
CA GLY A 33 -6.45 11.84 -0.91
C GLY A 33 -6.05 13.30 -1.01
N PHE A 34 -4.78 13.54 -1.29
CA PHE A 34 -4.23 14.88 -1.49
C PHE A 34 -4.12 15.19 -2.99
N THR A 35 -4.66 16.32 -3.39
CA THR A 35 -4.60 16.81 -4.78
C THR A 35 -4.10 18.26 -4.82
N ALA A 36 -3.88 18.79 -6.02
CA ALA A 36 -3.47 20.18 -6.20
C ALA A 36 -4.49 21.20 -5.61
N ASP A 37 -5.76 20.82 -5.49
CA ASP A 37 -6.81 21.67 -4.92
C ASP A 37 -6.72 21.78 -3.38
N ASP A 38 -6.00 20.84 -2.74
CA ASP A 38 -5.85 20.79 -1.29
C ASP A 38 -4.67 21.62 -0.76
N ILE A 39 -3.88 22.26 -1.62
CA ILE A 39 -2.64 22.98 -1.25
C ILE A 39 -2.92 24.05 -0.19
N GLU A 40 -3.99 24.82 -0.33
CA GLU A 40 -4.35 25.85 0.67
C GLU A 40 -4.58 25.25 2.06
N SER A 41 -5.05 24.00 2.13
CA SER A 41 -5.35 23.33 3.40
C SER A 41 -4.09 22.95 4.19
N VAL A 42 -2.93 22.87 3.54
CA VAL A 42 -1.66 22.49 4.17
C VAL A 42 -0.76 23.69 4.52
N LYS A 43 -1.23 24.90 4.27
CA LYS A 43 -0.49 26.11 4.68
C LYS A 43 -0.12 26.08 6.16
N GLY A 44 1.13 26.40 6.45
CA GLY A 44 1.68 26.37 7.79
C GLY A 44 2.01 24.97 8.32
N CYS A 45 1.82 23.91 7.52
CA CYS A 45 2.31 22.58 7.85
C CYS A 45 3.78 22.44 7.43
N GLU A 46 4.61 21.87 8.30
CA GLU A 46 6.00 21.58 8.01
C GLU A 46 6.19 20.17 7.40
N ALA A 47 5.22 19.29 7.63
CA ALA A 47 5.27 17.91 7.17
C ALA A 47 3.91 17.42 6.66
N MET A 48 3.97 16.44 5.77
CA MET A 48 2.79 15.72 5.26
C MET A 48 2.96 14.21 5.45
N SER A 49 1.83 13.53 5.73
CA SER A 49 1.73 12.07 5.74
C SER A 49 0.70 11.63 4.72
N VAL A 50 1.13 10.86 3.73
CA VAL A 50 0.34 10.49 2.55
C VAL A 50 0.39 8.98 2.25
N CYS A 51 -0.45 8.52 1.32
CA CYS A 51 -0.40 7.18 0.75
C CYS A 51 -0.14 7.26 -0.77
N ASP A 52 0.72 6.36 -1.28
CA ASP A 52 1.00 6.26 -2.71
C ASP A 52 -0.28 5.90 -3.50
N GLY A 53 -0.43 6.46 -4.69
CA GLY A 53 -1.63 6.29 -5.53
C GLY A 53 -2.86 7.08 -5.04
N MET A 54 -2.76 7.78 -3.90
CA MET A 54 -3.83 8.61 -3.32
C MET A 54 -3.37 10.06 -3.11
N CYS A 55 -2.29 10.46 -3.74
CA CYS A 55 -1.76 11.82 -3.67
C CYS A 55 -1.14 12.24 -4.99
N ASP A 56 -1.21 13.53 -5.30
CA ASP A 56 -0.46 14.17 -6.37
C ASP A 56 0.70 14.96 -5.75
N LEU A 57 1.93 14.50 -5.99
CA LEU A 57 3.17 15.15 -5.58
C LEU A 57 4.09 15.34 -6.78
N SER A 58 3.49 15.74 -7.91
CA SER A 58 4.20 16.17 -9.11
C SER A 58 5.03 17.43 -8.86
N ALA A 59 6.00 17.71 -9.74
CA ALA A 59 6.88 18.85 -9.57
C ALA A 59 6.17 20.19 -9.33
N PRO A 60 5.11 20.57 -10.07
CA PRO A 60 4.40 21.83 -9.83
C PRO A 60 3.72 21.90 -8.46
N VAL A 61 3.24 20.75 -7.95
CA VAL A 61 2.63 20.66 -6.61
C VAL A 61 3.70 20.80 -5.53
N LEU A 62 4.83 20.11 -5.69
CA LEU A 62 5.96 20.21 -4.75
C LEU A 62 6.54 21.62 -4.66
N GLU A 63 6.58 22.36 -5.76
CA GLU A 63 7.04 23.76 -5.78
C GLU A 63 6.15 24.66 -4.90
N LYS A 64 4.83 24.48 -4.97
CA LYS A 64 3.89 25.20 -4.12
C LYS A 64 4.01 24.78 -2.65
N LEU A 65 4.10 23.49 -2.39
CA LEU A 65 4.28 22.95 -1.04
C LEU A 65 5.57 23.46 -0.39
N ALA A 66 6.67 23.52 -1.15
CA ALA A 66 7.94 24.07 -0.67
C ALA A 66 7.83 25.57 -0.35
N ALA A 67 7.13 26.35 -1.20
CA ALA A 67 6.89 27.76 -0.97
C ALA A 67 6.04 28.01 0.29
N ASP A 68 5.11 27.10 0.62
CA ASP A 68 4.27 27.14 1.82
C ASP A 68 4.98 26.58 3.08
N GLY A 69 6.23 26.11 2.94
CA GLY A 69 7.08 25.70 4.07
C GLY A 69 7.11 24.23 4.39
N VAL A 70 6.54 23.36 3.54
CA VAL A 70 6.61 21.91 3.70
C VAL A 70 8.05 21.42 3.46
N LYS A 71 8.60 20.71 4.43
CA LYS A 71 9.98 20.20 4.44
C LYS A 71 10.07 18.68 4.42
N TYR A 72 9.01 18.00 4.85
CA TYR A 72 9.00 16.55 5.04
C TYR A 72 7.74 15.92 4.46
N ILE A 73 7.90 14.85 3.69
CA ILE A 73 6.80 14.03 3.18
C ILE A 73 7.05 12.58 3.57
N GLY A 74 6.13 12.00 4.33
CA GLY A 74 6.17 10.61 4.76
C GLY A 74 5.08 9.78 4.09
N PHE A 75 5.49 8.77 3.31
CA PHE A 75 4.55 7.78 2.77
C PHE A 75 4.25 6.70 3.80
N ARG A 76 2.97 6.45 4.10
CA ARG A 76 2.54 5.32 4.94
C ARG A 76 2.50 4.01 4.14
N THR A 77 2.85 4.05 2.88
CA THR A 77 2.97 2.91 1.96
C THR A 77 4.42 2.54 1.69
N ILE A 78 4.67 1.35 1.14
CA ILE A 78 5.99 0.97 0.60
C ILE A 78 6.24 1.69 -0.73
N GLY A 79 5.20 1.80 -1.58
CA GLY A 79 5.23 2.54 -2.83
C GLY A 79 5.33 4.06 -2.58
N TYR A 80 5.97 4.75 -3.52
CA TYR A 80 6.14 6.20 -3.56
C TYR A 80 6.21 6.73 -4.99
N ASN A 81 5.47 6.07 -5.90
CA ASN A 81 5.48 6.45 -7.33
C ASN A 81 4.78 7.79 -7.60
N SER A 82 3.94 8.24 -6.67
CA SER A 82 3.18 9.50 -6.79
C SER A 82 4.02 10.75 -6.55
N VAL A 83 5.32 10.63 -6.24
CA VAL A 83 6.19 11.77 -5.95
C VAL A 83 7.30 11.91 -6.98
N ASP A 84 7.52 13.15 -7.44
CA ASP A 84 8.70 13.52 -8.22
C ASP A 84 9.90 13.70 -7.27
N LEU A 85 10.74 12.66 -7.17
CA LEU A 85 11.90 12.67 -6.27
C LEU A 85 12.98 13.68 -6.68
N GLU A 86 13.13 13.95 -7.97
CA GLU A 86 14.12 14.92 -8.46
C GLU A 86 13.69 16.34 -8.09
N ALA A 87 12.39 16.64 -8.27
CA ALA A 87 11.85 17.92 -7.83
C ALA A 87 11.93 18.05 -6.30
N ALA A 88 11.55 17.03 -5.54
CA ALA A 88 11.65 17.04 -4.08
C ALA A 88 13.09 17.34 -3.61
N LYS A 89 14.07 16.68 -4.19
CA LYS A 89 15.50 16.89 -3.91
C LYS A 89 15.95 18.32 -4.22
N ARG A 90 15.56 18.84 -5.38
CA ARG A 90 15.89 20.22 -5.79
C ARG A 90 15.30 21.25 -4.83
N LEU A 91 14.10 21.01 -4.33
CA LEU A 91 13.37 21.88 -3.41
C LEU A 91 13.75 21.69 -1.93
N GLY A 92 14.63 20.74 -1.62
CA GLY A 92 15.06 20.44 -0.27
C GLY A 92 14.00 19.70 0.58
N ILE A 93 12.96 19.16 -0.05
CA ILE A 93 11.95 18.36 0.62
C ILE A 93 12.50 16.94 0.86
N ARG A 94 12.48 16.51 2.12
CA ARG A 94 12.88 15.16 2.50
C ARG A 94 11.71 14.21 2.37
N VAL A 95 11.88 13.15 1.58
CA VAL A 95 10.87 12.12 1.36
C VAL A 95 11.30 10.84 2.07
N ALA A 96 10.37 10.22 2.80
CA ALA A 96 10.55 8.94 3.45
C ALA A 96 9.34 8.04 3.17
N HIS A 97 9.52 6.72 3.27
CA HIS A 97 8.43 5.76 3.13
C HIS A 97 8.46 4.70 4.23
N SER A 98 7.32 4.04 4.46
CA SER A 98 7.22 2.97 5.46
C SER A 98 7.98 1.73 5.00
N GLY A 99 8.66 1.08 5.96
CA GLY A 99 9.20 -0.25 5.78
C GLY A 99 8.45 -1.25 6.67
N TYR A 100 7.59 -2.09 6.08
CA TYR A 100 6.95 -3.18 6.79
C TYR A 100 7.31 -4.55 6.21
N SER A 101 6.92 -5.61 6.92
CA SER A 101 7.21 -6.98 6.52
C SER A 101 6.60 -7.31 5.15
N PRO A 102 7.35 -7.88 4.20
CA PRO A 102 6.84 -8.30 2.91
C PRO A 102 5.90 -9.51 3.00
N TYR A 103 5.91 -10.22 4.14
CA TYR A 103 5.15 -11.47 4.29
C TYR A 103 3.65 -11.27 4.35
N SER A 104 3.15 -10.13 4.83
CA SER A 104 1.71 -9.85 4.81
C SER A 104 1.16 -9.89 3.38
N VAL A 105 1.80 -9.17 2.46
CA VAL A 105 1.41 -9.16 1.05
C VAL A 105 1.67 -10.51 0.39
N ALA A 106 2.81 -11.15 0.70
CA ALA A 106 3.15 -12.47 0.13
C ALA A 106 2.14 -13.56 0.55
N ASN A 107 1.70 -13.57 1.82
CA ASN A 107 0.68 -14.52 2.30
C ASN A 107 -0.66 -14.28 1.60
N TYR A 108 -1.07 -13.03 1.46
CA TYR A 108 -2.30 -12.67 0.75
C TYR A 108 -2.24 -13.10 -0.73
N THR A 109 -1.09 -12.91 -1.38
CA THR A 109 -0.86 -13.35 -2.77
C THR A 109 -1.03 -14.86 -2.92
N VAL A 110 -0.41 -15.65 -2.04
CA VAL A 110 -0.53 -17.12 -2.07
C VAL A 110 -1.97 -17.55 -1.77
N MET A 111 -2.65 -16.91 -0.83
CA MET A 111 -4.07 -17.14 -0.56
C MET A 111 -4.91 -16.93 -1.83
N LEU A 112 -4.73 -15.81 -2.53
CA LEU A 112 -5.46 -15.54 -3.77
C LEU A 112 -5.17 -16.57 -4.87
N MET A 113 -3.91 -17.00 -5.02
CA MET A 113 -3.55 -18.07 -5.94
C MET A 113 -4.32 -19.37 -5.63
N LEU A 114 -4.34 -19.77 -4.35
CA LEU A 114 -5.10 -20.96 -3.90
C LEU A 114 -6.60 -20.80 -4.16
N MET A 115 -7.17 -19.65 -3.84
CA MET A 115 -8.58 -19.36 -4.10
C MET A 115 -8.92 -19.49 -5.59
N CYS A 116 -8.06 -19.00 -6.47
CA CYS A 116 -8.26 -19.10 -7.92
C CYS A 116 -8.21 -20.56 -8.41
N ILE A 117 -7.15 -21.31 -8.09
CA ILE A 117 -6.97 -22.68 -8.58
C ILE A 117 -7.97 -23.67 -7.97
N ARG A 118 -8.45 -23.39 -6.75
CA ARG A 118 -9.47 -24.21 -6.07
C ARG A 118 -10.90 -23.74 -6.32
N LYS A 119 -11.10 -22.69 -7.14
CA LYS A 119 -12.43 -22.11 -7.42
C LYS A 119 -13.18 -21.68 -6.15
N ALA A 120 -12.45 -21.20 -5.13
CA ALA A 120 -12.98 -20.97 -3.78
C ALA A 120 -14.20 -20.03 -3.78
N LEU A 121 -14.15 -18.91 -4.51
CA LEU A 121 -15.26 -17.97 -4.59
C LEU A 121 -16.55 -18.65 -5.08
N TYR A 122 -16.45 -19.44 -6.13
CA TYR A 122 -17.61 -20.15 -6.69
C TYR A 122 -18.20 -21.15 -5.68
N VAL A 123 -17.35 -21.90 -4.99
CA VAL A 123 -17.79 -22.85 -3.94
C VAL A 123 -18.46 -22.11 -2.80
N MET A 124 -17.91 -21.00 -2.36
CA MET A 124 -18.48 -20.16 -1.29
C MET A 124 -19.85 -19.59 -1.68
N MET A 125 -20.01 -19.11 -2.91
CA MET A 125 -21.30 -18.60 -3.39
C MET A 125 -22.37 -19.69 -3.39
N ARG A 126 -22.04 -20.90 -3.80
CA ARG A 126 -22.98 -22.05 -3.78
C ARG A 126 -23.37 -22.47 -2.37
N SER A 127 -22.43 -22.40 -1.42
CA SER A 127 -22.70 -22.75 -0.04
C SER A 127 -23.79 -21.85 0.60
N HIS A 128 -23.92 -20.60 0.16
CA HIS A 128 -25.01 -19.71 0.62
C HIS A 128 -26.40 -20.18 0.20
N THR A 129 -26.50 -21.00 -0.84
CA THR A 129 -27.76 -21.62 -1.30
C THR A 129 -27.87 -23.09 -0.88
N ALA A 130 -27.06 -23.52 0.09
CA ALA A 130 -26.97 -24.92 0.54
C ALA A 130 -26.70 -25.92 -0.59
N ASP A 131 -26.10 -25.51 -1.71
CA ASP A 131 -25.70 -26.37 -2.80
C ASP A 131 -24.30 -26.93 -2.57
N TYR A 132 -24.23 -28.14 -2.04
CA TYR A 132 -22.98 -28.90 -1.81
C TYR A 132 -22.74 -29.97 -2.86
N SER A 133 -23.46 -29.94 -3.99
CA SER A 133 -23.26 -30.93 -5.06
C SER A 133 -21.85 -30.84 -5.66
N LEU A 134 -21.30 -32.00 -5.99
CA LEU A 134 -20.02 -32.14 -6.69
C LEU A 134 -20.19 -31.87 -8.22
N GLY A 135 -20.77 -30.74 -8.58
CA GLY A 135 -20.92 -30.36 -9.98
C GLY A 135 -19.58 -30.30 -10.75
N PRO A 136 -19.55 -29.81 -12.00
CA PRO A 136 -18.38 -29.88 -12.88
C PRO A 136 -17.22 -28.93 -12.47
N ILE A 137 -17.13 -28.62 -11.16
CA ILE A 137 -16.11 -27.74 -10.63
C ILE A 137 -14.92 -28.57 -10.19
N CYS A 138 -13.92 -28.62 -11.04
CA CYS A 138 -12.66 -29.24 -10.71
C CYS A 138 -11.61 -28.19 -10.35
N GLY A 139 -11.09 -28.26 -9.12
CA GLY A 139 -9.92 -27.49 -8.70
C GLY A 139 -8.64 -28.14 -9.21
N ARG A 140 -7.54 -27.39 -9.19
CA ARG A 140 -6.20 -27.87 -9.57
C ARG A 140 -5.30 -27.93 -8.34
N GLU A 141 -4.30 -28.80 -8.38
CA GLU A 141 -3.26 -28.90 -7.36
C GLU A 141 -2.08 -28.00 -7.75
N MET A 142 -1.59 -27.22 -6.80
CA MET A 142 -0.52 -26.25 -7.04
C MET A 142 0.79 -26.94 -7.43
N GLN A 143 1.10 -28.11 -6.85
CA GLN A 143 2.31 -28.88 -7.17
C GLN A 143 2.45 -29.23 -8.65
N ASN A 144 1.32 -29.36 -9.36
CA ASN A 144 1.30 -29.70 -10.79
C ASN A 144 1.34 -28.46 -11.70
N MET A 145 1.61 -27.27 -11.14
CA MET A 145 1.59 -26.01 -11.87
C MET A 145 2.98 -25.40 -12.01
N THR A 146 3.12 -24.57 -13.04
CA THR A 146 4.22 -23.63 -13.17
C THR A 146 3.72 -22.24 -12.80
N ILE A 147 4.34 -21.62 -11.81
CA ILE A 147 3.98 -20.28 -11.31
C ILE A 147 5.02 -19.28 -11.81
N GLY A 148 4.56 -18.26 -12.54
CA GLY A 148 5.39 -17.13 -12.96
C GLY A 148 5.35 -15.99 -11.93
N ILE A 149 6.51 -15.50 -11.53
CA ILE A 149 6.65 -14.34 -10.64
C ILE A 149 7.34 -13.22 -11.41
N ILE A 150 6.63 -12.11 -11.61
CA ILE A 150 7.19 -10.92 -12.21
C ILE A 150 7.57 -9.95 -11.08
N GLY A 151 8.87 -9.64 -10.98
CA GLY A 151 9.44 -8.83 -9.91
C GLY A 151 10.00 -9.69 -8.76
N THR A 152 11.33 -9.66 -8.61
CA THR A 152 12.08 -10.40 -7.59
C THR A 152 12.60 -9.52 -6.46
N GLY A 153 11.85 -8.47 -6.13
CA GLY A 153 12.09 -7.61 -4.96
C GLY A 153 11.75 -8.32 -3.64
N ARG A 154 11.64 -7.56 -2.56
CA ARG A 154 11.36 -8.10 -1.21
C ARG A 154 10.08 -8.94 -1.15
N ILE A 155 8.99 -8.47 -1.77
CA ILE A 155 7.69 -9.16 -1.79
C ILE A 155 7.78 -10.40 -2.69
N GLY A 156 8.29 -10.27 -3.93
CA GLY A 156 8.41 -11.41 -4.85
C GLY A 156 9.25 -12.55 -4.27
N LYS A 157 10.38 -12.23 -3.62
CA LYS A 157 11.20 -13.24 -2.89
C LYS A 157 10.43 -13.91 -1.75
N ALA A 158 9.60 -13.16 -1.02
CA ALA A 158 8.77 -13.74 0.04
C ALA A 158 7.69 -14.66 -0.53
N VAL A 159 7.06 -14.30 -1.66
CA VAL A 159 6.10 -15.16 -2.38
C VAL A 159 6.78 -16.45 -2.84
N ILE A 160 7.96 -16.36 -3.47
CA ILE A 160 8.74 -17.53 -3.90
C ILE A 160 9.02 -18.45 -2.71
N LYS A 161 9.47 -17.88 -1.59
CA LYS A 161 9.74 -18.65 -0.38
C LYS A 161 8.49 -19.35 0.15
N ASN A 162 7.33 -18.66 0.17
CA ASN A 162 6.08 -19.25 0.61
C ASN A 162 5.60 -20.38 -0.35
N LEU A 163 5.83 -20.23 -1.65
CA LEU A 163 5.45 -21.21 -2.66
C LEU A 163 6.33 -22.45 -2.68
N SER A 164 7.56 -22.37 -2.18
CA SER A 164 8.50 -23.51 -2.21
C SER A 164 7.95 -24.77 -1.51
N GLY A 165 7.12 -24.59 -0.47
CA GLY A 165 6.48 -25.70 0.24
C GLY A 165 5.38 -26.43 -0.53
N PHE A 166 4.89 -25.87 -1.64
CA PHE A 166 3.85 -26.50 -2.46
C PHE A 166 4.42 -27.43 -3.54
N GLY A 167 5.74 -27.46 -3.76
CA GLY A 167 6.37 -28.31 -4.75
C GLY A 167 6.11 -27.93 -6.22
N CYS A 168 5.52 -26.76 -6.48
CA CYS A 168 5.28 -26.26 -7.83
C CYS A 168 6.58 -25.77 -8.49
N LYS A 169 6.60 -25.78 -9.84
CA LYS A 169 7.69 -25.14 -10.59
C LYS A 169 7.54 -23.62 -10.52
N ILE A 170 8.61 -22.91 -10.17
CA ILE A 170 8.62 -21.44 -10.09
C ILE A 170 9.53 -20.89 -11.18
N ILE A 171 9.04 -19.92 -11.95
CA ILE A 171 9.79 -19.15 -12.93
C ILE A 171 9.72 -17.69 -12.46
N ALA A 172 10.87 -17.03 -12.30
CA ALA A 172 10.94 -15.67 -11.81
C ALA A 172 11.70 -14.75 -12.79
N TYR A 173 11.22 -13.52 -12.91
CA TYR A 173 11.83 -12.47 -13.74
C TYR A 173 12.01 -11.19 -12.91
#